data_ac7a3f1a4d08c8b04841b537d913e5f4
#
_entry.id   ac7a3f1a4d08c8b04841b537d913e5f4
#
_cell.length_a   1.000
_cell.length_b   1.000
_cell.length_c   1.000
_cell.angle_alpha   90.00
_cell.angle_beta   90.00
_cell.angle_gamma   90.00
#
_symmetry.space_group_name_H-M   'P 1'
#
loop_
_entity.id
_entity.type
_entity.pdbx_description
1 polymer ?
#
loop_
_entity_poly.entity_id
_entity_poly.type
_entity_poly.pdbx_seq_one_letter_code
_entity_poly.pdbx_strand_id
1 'polypeptide(L)'
;TDLPRFMSEFGFQSFPEMKTIAAFAAPEDYQIESEVMNAHQKSSIGNSLIRTYMERDYIIPESFEDFVYVGLVLQGQGMRHGLEAHRRNRPYCMGTLYWQLNDSWPVVSWSSIDYYGNWKALHYQAKRAFAPVLINPIQQNDSLSVYLISDRLDTMEQMTLEMKVVDFDGKTLGKKIQV
;
A
#
# COMPACT_ATOMS: atom_id res chain seq x y z
N THR A 1 10.33 5.92 -16.26
CA THR A 1 9.52 4.70 -16.08
C THR A 1 8.34 4.80 -17.02
N ASP A 2 8.28 3.88 -17.96
CA ASP A 2 7.19 3.85 -18.93
C ASP A 2 5.89 3.47 -18.22
N LEU A 3 4.88 4.33 -18.32
CA LEU A 3 3.55 4.04 -17.80
C LEU A 3 2.88 3.02 -18.72
N PRO A 4 2.31 1.93 -18.20
CA PRO A 4 1.65 0.93 -19.01
C PRO A 4 0.28 1.43 -19.49
N ARG A 5 -0.18 0.91 -20.65
CA ARG A 5 -1.57 1.07 -21.10
C ARG A 5 -2.55 0.30 -20.21
N PHE A 6 -2.06 -0.80 -19.65
CA PHE A 6 -2.74 -1.66 -18.69
C PHE A 6 -1.66 -2.33 -17.83
N MET A 7 -1.73 -2.17 -16.52
CA MET A 7 -0.84 -2.88 -15.59
C MET A 7 -1.46 -4.23 -15.25
N SER A 8 -0.97 -5.26 -15.91
CA SER A 8 -1.48 -6.63 -15.74
C SER A 8 -1.11 -7.25 -14.39
N GLU A 9 0.03 -6.82 -13.81
CA GLU A 9 0.50 -7.34 -12.53
C GLU A 9 1.62 -6.46 -11.95
N PHE A 10 1.53 -6.14 -10.67
CA PHE A 10 2.61 -5.54 -9.90
C PHE A 10 2.41 -5.77 -8.40
N GLY A 11 3.49 -5.79 -7.65
CA GLY A 11 3.44 -5.99 -6.21
C GLY A 11 4.80 -6.17 -5.56
N PHE A 12 4.86 -6.09 -4.24
CA PHE A 12 5.98 -6.54 -3.43
C PHE A 12 5.49 -7.11 -2.10
N GLN A 13 6.37 -7.83 -1.40
CA GLN A 13 6.01 -8.64 -0.26
C GLN A 13 5.96 -7.88 1.07
N SER A 14 5.17 -8.41 1.99
CA SER A 14 5.29 -8.17 3.43
C SER A 14 4.97 -9.45 4.20
N PHE A 15 5.37 -9.50 5.46
CA PHE A 15 4.88 -10.51 6.40
C PHE A 15 3.35 -10.38 6.55
N PRO A 16 2.63 -11.45 6.92
CA PRO A 16 1.27 -11.34 7.44
C PRO A 16 1.29 -10.70 8.83
N GLU A 17 0.12 -10.42 9.41
CA GLU A 17 0.03 -9.90 10.77
C GLU A 17 0.57 -10.87 11.82
N MET A 18 1.04 -10.35 12.96
CA MET A 18 1.62 -11.17 14.04
C MET A 18 0.72 -12.31 14.51
N LYS A 19 -0.61 -12.09 14.55
CA LYS A 19 -1.55 -13.17 14.92
C LYS A 19 -1.53 -14.34 13.93
N THR A 20 -1.24 -14.09 12.68
CA THR A 20 -1.09 -15.12 11.63
C THR A 20 0.27 -15.79 11.75
N ILE A 21 1.34 -15.05 12.05
CA ILE A 21 2.66 -15.59 12.31
C ILE A 21 2.62 -16.54 13.53
N ALA A 22 1.98 -16.12 14.62
CA ALA A 22 1.82 -16.93 15.83
C ALA A 22 1.05 -18.25 15.62
N ALA A 23 0.35 -18.42 14.49
CA ALA A 23 -0.33 -19.65 14.15
C ALA A 23 0.60 -20.73 13.54
N PHE A 24 1.81 -20.34 13.09
CA PHE A 24 2.76 -21.28 12.49
C PHE A 24 4.20 -21.19 13.05
N ALA A 25 4.49 -20.21 13.90
CA ALA A 25 5.82 -19.96 14.48
C ALA A 25 5.72 -19.74 15.99
N ALA A 26 6.72 -20.20 16.73
CA ALA A 26 6.88 -19.93 18.14
C ALA A 26 7.69 -18.63 18.36
N PRO A 27 7.64 -18.02 19.57
CA PRO A 27 8.36 -16.76 19.82
C PRO A 27 9.88 -16.81 19.56
N GLU A 28 10.51 -17.95 19.73
CA GLU A 28 11.93 -18.17 19.41
C GLU A 28 12.25 -18.08 17.93
N ASP A 29 11.24 -18.23 17.07
CA ASP A 29 11.35 -18.12 15.61
C ASP A 29 11.08 -16.69 15.10
N TYR A 30 10.76 -15.74 15.97
CA TYR A 30 10.45 -14.36 15.58
C TYR A 30 11.71 -13.59 15.16
N GLN A 31 12.29 -14.02 14.06
CA GLN A 31 13.44 -13.43 13.39
C GLN A 31 13.27 -13.53 11.90
N ILE A 32 13.67 -12.48 11.17
CA ILE A 32 13.44 -12.37 9.72
C ILE A 32 14.00 -13.58 8.95
N GLU A 33 15.16 -14.08 9.37
CA GLU A 33 15.90 -15.16 8.71
C GLU A 33 15.83 -16.48 9.48
N SER A 34 14.87 -16.66 10.40
CA SER A 34 14.70 -17.96 11.07
C SER A 34 14.33 -19.05 10.05
N GLU A 35 14.62 -20.30 10.39
CA GLU A 35 14.31 -21.44 9.53
C GLU A 35 12.80 -21.50 9.22
N VAL A 36 11.96 -21.25 10.24
CA VAL A 36 10.50 -21.23 10.10
C VAL A 36 10.05 -20.10 9.18
N MET A 37 10.58 -18.87 9.34
CA MET A 37 10.20 -17.73 8.47
C MET A 37 10.66 -17.96 7.03
N ASN A 38 11.81 -18.56 6.82
CA ASN A 38 12.29 -18.91 5.48
C ASN A 38 11.47 -20.05 4.86
N ALA A 39 11.03 -21.03 5.64
CA ALA A 39 10.12 -22.09 5.16
C ALA A 39 8.74 -21.52 4.77
N HIS A 40 8.30 -20.44 5.43
CA HIS A 40 7.05 -19.75 5.14
C HIS A 40 7.24 -18.53 4.22
N GLN A 41 8.25 -18.53 3.34
CA GLN A 41 8.51 -17.49 2.35
C GLN A 41 8.18 -17.97 0.94
N LYS A 42 7.32 -17.23 0.23
CA LYS A 42 6.86 -17.59 -1.12
C LYS A 42 7.86 -17.24 -2.23
N SER A 43 8.77 -16.32 -1.97
CA SER A 43 9.79 -15.88 -2.94
C SER A 43 11.12 -16.59 -2.71
N SER A 44 11.77 -16.99 -3.79
CA SER A 44 13.14 -17.52 -3.75
C SER A 44 14.20 -16.49 -3.33
N ILE A 45 13.89 -15.18 -3.38
CA ILE A 45 14.78 -14.10 -2.97
C ILE A 45 14.85 -13.99 -1.43
N GLY A 46 13.79 -14.46 -0.74
CA GLY A 46 13.73 -14.46 0.72
C GLY A 46 13.29 -13.13 1.35
N ASN A 47 13.35 -13.11 2.69
CA ASN A 47 12.85 -12.00 3.51
C ASN A 47 13.74 -10.76 3.46
N SER A 48 15.02 -10.90 3.10
CA SER A 48 15.99 -9.79 3.00
C SER A 48 15.55 -8.68 2.04
N LEU A 49 14.80 -9.02 0.98
CA LEU A 49 14.28 -8.02 0.03
C LEU A 49 13.29 -7.06 0.69
N ILE A 50 12.49 -7.51 1.66
CA ILE A 50 11.58 -6.66 2.44
C ILE A 50 12.39 -5.62 3.23
N ARG A 51 13.48 -6.06 3.88
CA ARG A 51 14.42 -5.17 4.58
C ARG A 51 15.01 -4.13 3.61
N THR A 52 15.49 -4.57 2.46
CA THR A 52 16.08 -3.67 1.45
C THR A 52 15.11 -2.57 0.99
N TYR A 53 13.83 -2.89 0.81
CA TYR A 53 12.82 -1.88 0.50
C TYR A 53 12.53 -0.96 1.68
N MET A 54 12.49 -1.51 2.89
CA MET A 54 12.25 -0.74 4.10
C MET A 54 13.36 0.30 4.36
N GLU A 55 14.62 -0.06 4.15
CA GLU A 55 15.80 0.81 4.32
C GLU A 55 15.78 2.09 3.46
N ARG A 56 14.96 2.12 2.41
CA ARG A 56 14.83 3.30 1.54
C ARG A 56 14.00 4.41 2.16
N ASP A 57 12.99 4.05 2.96
CA ASP A 57 11.96 4.98 3.41
C ASP A 57 11.79 5.01 4.94
N TYR A 58 12.34 4.02 5.66
CA TYR A 58 12.14 3.84 7.10
C TYR A 58 13.44 3.50 7.83
N ILE A 59 13.49 3.84 9.12
CA ILE A 59 14.48 3.29 10.03
C ILE A 59 14.08 1.83 10.31
N ILE A 60 15.02 0.91 10.17
CA ILE A 60 14.76 -0.52 10.41
C ILE A 60 14.49 -0.73 11.91
N PRO A 61 13.32 -1.26 12.28
CA PRO A 61 13.03 -1.58 13.67
C PRO A 61 13.92 -2.69 14.23
N GLU A 62 14.18 -2.62 15.52
CA GLU A 62 14.97 -3.64 16.23
C GLU A 62 14.13 -4.88 16.59
N SER A 63 12.85 -4.68 16.95
CA SER A 63 11.96 -5.79 17.27
C SER A 63 11.36 -6.42 16.00
N PHE A 64 11.11 -7.72 16.05
CA PHE A 64 10.48 -8.43 14.94
C PHE A 64 9.05 -7.94 14.70
N GLU A 65 8.29 -7.70 15.77
CA GLU A 65 6.91 -7.21 15.71
C GLU A 65 6.82 -5.85 15.02
N ASP A 66 7.71 -4.93 15.37
CA ASP A 66 7.76 -3.60 14.74
C ASP A 66 8.21 -3.71 13.28
N PHE A 67 9.14 -4.62 12.97
CA PHE A 67 9.55 -4.89 11.60
C PHE A 67 8.37 -5.40 10.76
N VAL A 68 7.58 -6.31 11.29
CA VAL A 68 6.35 -6.80 10.64
C VAL A 68 5.37 -5.65 10.43
N TYR A 69 5.14 -4.84 11.45
CA TYR A 69 4.23 -3.68 11.35
C TYR A 69 4.67 -2.68 10.28
N VAL A 70 5.93 -2.24 10.33
CA VAL A 70 6.47 -1.29 9.34
C VAL A 70 6.46 -1.89 7.93
N GLY A 71 6.76 -3.18 7.79
CA GLY A 71 6.67 -3.91 6.52
C GLY A 71 5.26 -3.93 5.92
N LEU A 72 4.24 -4.10 6.76
CA LEU A 72 2.83 -4.02 6.35
C LEU A 72 2.45 -2.61 5.88
N VAL A 73 2.91 -1.57 6.59
CA VAL A 73 2.68 -0.16 6.23
C VAL A 73 3.39 0.16 4.91
N LEU A 74 4.65 -0.21 4.76
CA LEU A 74 5.45 -0.03 3.55
C LEU A 74 4.77 -0.65 2.33
N GLN A 75 4.35 -1.92 2.43
CA GLN A 75 3.62 -2.60 1.35
C GLN A 75 2.34 -1.84 0.99
N GLY A 76 1.55 -1.47 2.00
CA GLY A 76 0.30 -0.76 1.80
C GLY A 76 0.49 0.59 1.10
N GLN A 77 1.46 1.38 1.52
CA GLN A 77 1.76 2.69 0.95
C GLN A 77 2.32 2.58 -0.47
N GLY A 78 3.30 1.70 -0.69
CA GLY A 78 3.91 1.52 -2.01
C GLY A 78 2.90 1.06 -3.06
N MET A 79 2.05 0.10 -2.69
CA MET A 79 1.00 -0.38 -3.58
C MET A 79 -0.06 0.69 -3.86
N ARG A 80 -0.47 1.45 -2.84
CA ARG A 80 -1.34 2.61 -3.02
C ARG A 80 -0.78 3.60 -4.01
N HIS A 81 0.50 3.98 -3.90
CA HIS A 81 1.16 4.89 -4.85
C HIS A 81 1.08 4.38 -6.28
N GLY A 82 1.31 3.09 -6.51
CA GLY A 82 1.18 2.47 -7.83
C GLY A 82 -0.25 2.54 -8.37
N LEU A 83 -1.23 2.11 -7.59
CA LEU A 83 -2.65 2.13 -7.95
C LEU A 83 -3.14 3.55 -8.29
N GLU A 84 -2.83 4.52 -7.44
CA GLU A 84 -3.20 5.91 -7.64
C GLU A 84 -2.51 6.52 -8.86
N ALA A 85 -1.23 6.17 -9.12
CA ALA A 85 -0.50 6.61 -10.30
C ALA A 85 -1.13 6.07 -11.59
N HIS A 86 -1.49 4.80 -11.63
CA HIS A 86 -2.16 4.20 -12.79
C HIS A 86 -3.52 4.85 -13.05
N ARG A 87 -4.33 5.04 -12.01
CA ARG A 87 -5.64 5.70 -12.13
C ARG A 87 -5.54 7.16 -12.57
N ARG A 88 -4.57 7.89 -12.04
CA ARG A 88 -4.31 9.30 -12.43
C ARG A 88 -3.93 9.45 -13.89
N ASN A 89 -3.34 8.42 -14.50
CA ASN A 89 -2.91 8.45 -15.90
C ASN A 89 -4.01 8.03 -16.91
N ARG A 90 -5.24 7.97 -16.49
CA ARG A 90 -6.36 7.81 -17.43
C ARG A 90 -6.50 9.05 -18.34
N PRO A 91 -6.86 8.90 -19.60
CA PRO A 91 -7.29 7.66 -20.29
C PRO A 91 -6.15 6.84 -20.89
N TYR A 92 -4.89 7.15 -20.63
CA TYR A 92 -3.77 6.37 -21.17
C TYR A 92 -3.68 4.98 -20.50
N CYS A 93 -3.63 4.93 -19.18
CA CYS A 93 -3.68 3.68 -18.43
C CYS A 93 -5.12 3.37 -18.03
N MET A 94 -5.72 2.34 -18.65
CA MET A 94 -7.15 2.03 -18.46
C MET A 94 -7.43 0.85 -17.54
N GLY A 95 -6.39 0.23 -16.96
CA GLY A 95 -6.58 -0.84 -16.00
C GLY A 95 -5.32 -1.12 -15.19
N THR A 96 -5.54 -1.61 -13.98
CA THR A 96 -4.47 -2.03 -13.08
C THR A 96 -4.93 -3.18 -12.21
N LEU A 97 -4.10 -4.23 -12.15
CA LEU A 97 -4.25 -5.37 -11.28
C LEU A 97 -3.02 -5.46 -10.39
N TYR A 98 -3.20 -5.82 -9.14
CA TYR A 98 -2.07 -6.06 -8.25
C TYR A 98 -1.93 -7.55 -7.91
N TRP A 99 -0.73 -7.98 -7.77
CA TRP A 99 -0.37 -9.30 -7.28
C TRP A 99 0.01 -9.20 -5.81
N GLN A 100 -0.77 -9.81 -4.92
CA GLN A 100 -1.93 -10.66 -5.17
C GLN A 100 -3.03 -10.42 -4.12
N LEU A 101 -4.25 -10.95 -4.39
CA LEU A 101 -5.39 -10.75 -3.50
C LEU A 101 -5.21 -11.49 -2.18
N ASN A 102 -4.98 -12.82 -2.21
CA ASN A 102 -4.97 -13.68 -1.02
C ASN A 102 -3.94 -14.81 -1.11
N ASP A 103 -3.74 -15.50 -0.01
CA ASP A 103 -2.87 -16.65 0.12
C ASP A 103 -3.63 -17.97 0.21
N SER A 104 -2.98 -19.06 -0.23
CA SER A 104 -3.47 -20.45 -0.15
C SER A 104 -2.89 -21.24 1.03
N TRP A 105 -1.96 -20.64 1.79
CA TRP A 105 -1.34 -21.18 2.99
C TRP A 105 -0.73 -20.03 3.81
N PRO A 106 -0.43 -20.21 5.12
CA PRO A 106 0.18 -19.15 5.93
C PRO A 106 1.59 -18.85 5.44
N VAL A 107 1.83 -17.63 4.93
CA VAL A 107 3.08 -17.34 4.19
C VAL A 107 3.39 -15.85 4.14
N VAL A 108 4.68 -15.51 4.03
CA VAL A 108 5.17 -14.18 3.65
C VAL A 108 5.00 -14.03 2.14
N SER A 109 4.22 -13.05 1.70
CA SER A 109 3.81 -12.94 0.31
C SER A 109 3.43 -11.53 -0.12
N TRP A 110 3.01 -11.40 -1.37
CA TRP A 110 2.45 -10.19 -1.99
C TRP A 110 0.97 -9.96 -1.67
N SER A 111 0.33 -10.85 -0.92
CA SER A 111 -1.11 -10.83 -0.67
C SER A 111 -1.58 -9.58 0.08
N SER A 112 -2.83 -9.19 -0.17
CA SER A 112 -3.53 -8.18 0.61
C SER A 112 -4.40 -8.76 1.71
N ILE A 113 -4.82 -10.03 1.56
CA ILE A 113 -5.55 -10.81 2.55
C ILE A 113 -4.72 -12.04 2.84
N ASP A 114 -4.44 -12.33 4.11
CA ASP A 114 -3.68 -13.52 4.48
C ASP A 114 -4.49 -14.80 4.39
N TYR A 115 -3.84 -15.93 4.66
CA TYR A 115 -4.48 -17.26 4.58
C TYR A 115 -5.72 -17.40 5.47
N TYR A 116 -5.73 -16.76 6.65
CA TYR A 116 -6.86 -16.84 7.60
C TYR A 116 -7.95 -15.79 7.34
N GLY A 117 -7.86 -15.03 6.23
CA GLY A 117 -8.84 -14.02 5.86
C GLY A 117 -8.63 -12.67 6.54
N ASN A 118 -7.49 -12.44 7.22
CA ASN A 118 -7.19 -11.14 7.81
C ASN A 118 -6.71 -10.16 6.75
N TRP A 119 -7.21 -8.94 6.80
CA TRP A 119 -6.80 -7.87 5.91
C TRP A 119 -5.45 -7.30 6.35
N LYS A 120 -4.46 -7.41 5.49
CA LYS A 120 -3.20 -6.69 5.64
C LYS A 120 -3.40 -5.19 5.35
N ALA A 121 -2.45 -4.34 5.74
CA ALA A 121 -2.50 -2.90 5.48
C ALA A 121 -2.76 -2.57 4.00
N LEU A 122 -2.19 -3.36 3.08
CA LEU A 122 -2.43 -3.24 1.64
C LEU A 122 -3.92 -3.30 1.28
N HIS A 123 -4.71 -4.20 1.88
CA HIS A 123 -6.12 -4.35 1.50
C HIS A 123 -6.94 -3.09 1.81
N TYR A 124 -6.68 -2.44 2.95
CA TYR A 124 -7.29 -1.16 3.29
C TYR A 124 -6.87 -0.04 2.33
N GLN A 125 -5.59 0.00 1.93
CA GLN A 125 -5.10 0.98 0.99
C GLN A 125 -5.65 0.74 -0.42
N ALA A 126 -5.72 -0.51 -0.87
CA ALA A 126 -6.34 -0.87 -2.15
C ALA A 126 -7.83 -0.49 -2.19
N LYS A 127 -8.58 -0.79 -1.12
CA LYS A 127 -9.99 -0.36 -0.99
C LYS A 127 -10.17 1.14 -1.20
N ARG A 128 -9.28 1.96 -0.62
CA ARG A 128 -9.31 3.42 -0.78
C ARG A 128 -8.89 3.84 -2.18
N ALA A 129 -7.79 3.26 -2.70
CA ALA A 129 -7.29 3.58 -4.03
C ALA A 129 -8.26 3.20 -5.16
N PHE A 130 -9.11 2.19 -4.96
CA PHE A 130 -10.17 1.77 -5.88
C PHE A 130 -11.55 2.39 -5.58
N ALA A 131 -11.64 3.38 -4.69
CA ALA A 131 -12.90 4.07 -4.48
C ALA A 131 -13.43 4.66 -5.80
N PRO A 132 -14.75 4.60 -6.08
CA PRO A 132 -15.33 5.11 -7.32
C PRO A 132 -14.97 6.56 -7.62
N VAL A 133 -14.83 7.38 -6.59
CA VAL A 133 -14.31 8.75 -6.66
C VAL A 133 -13.05 8.82 -5.79
N LEU A 134 -11.94 9.22 -6.38
CA LEU A 134 -10.65 9.32 -5.72
C LEU A 134 -10.13 10.76 -5.81
N ILE A 135 -9.73 11.32 -4.66
CA ILE A 135 -8.95 12.55 -4.58
C ILE A 135 -7.49 12.13 -4.34
N ASN A 136 -6.62 12.48 -5.29
CA ASN A 136 -5.21 12.11 -5.25
C ASN A 136 -4.32 13.36 -5.27
N PRO A 137 -3.84 13.83 -4.09
CA PRO A 137 -2.88 14.92 -4.01
C PRO A 137 -1.47 14.42 -4.33
N ILE A 138 -0.73 15.18 -5.15
CA ILE A 138 0.67 14.92 -5.50
C ILE A 138 1.47 16.18 -5.29
N GLN A 139 2.46 16.11 -4.44
CA GLN A 139 3.45 17.17 -4.27
C GLN A 139 4.57 16.98 -5.30
N GLN A 140 4.87 18.02 -6.05
CA GLN A 140 6.01 18.10 -6.97
C GLN A 140 6.71 19.44 -6.77
N ASN A 141 7.93 19.38 -6.29
CA ASN A 141 8.67 20.56 -5.88
C ASN A 141 7.84 21.39 -4.85
N ASP A 142 7.63 22.67 -5.13
CA ASP A 142 6.87 23.60 -4.28
C ASP A 142 5.37 23.66 -4.63
N SER A 143 4.89 22.74 -5.45
CA SER A 143 3.50 22.73 -5.91
C SER A 143 2.76 21.48 -5.45
N LEU A 144 1.49 21.65 -5.08
CA LEU A 144 0.56 20.56 -4.79
C LEU A 144 -0.50 20.49 -5.90
N SER A 145 -0.45 19.41 -6.68
CA SER A 145 -1.48 19.09 -7.67
C SER A 145 -2.50 18.13 -7.06
N VAL A 146 -3.78 18.42 -7.22
CA VAL A 146 -4.85 17.56 -6.73
C VAL A 146 -5.64 17.03 -7.93
N TYR A 147 -5.62 15.71 -8.10
CA TYR A 147 -6.37 15.03 -9.14
C TYR A 147 -7.69 14.51 -8.57
N LEU A 148 -8.77 14.79 -9.25
CA LEU A 148 -10.08 14.18 -9.03
C LEU A 148 -10.29 13.11 -10.12
N ILE A 149 -10.44 11.86 -9.69
CA ILE A 149 -10.57 10.71 -10.59
C ILE A 149 -11.91 10.05 -10.28
N SER A 150 -12.75 9.86 -11.30
CA SER A 150 -14.05 9.21 -11.15
C SER A 150 -14.16 8.02 -12.10
N ASP A 151 -14.65 6.90 -11.59
CA ASP A 151 -15.08 5.72 -12.37
C ASP A 151 -16.62 5.69 -12.55
N ARG A 152 -17.31 6.70 -12.03
CA ARG A 152 -18.77 6.82 -12.19
C ARG A 152 -19.12 7.11 -13.65
N LEU A 153 -20.21 6.54 -14.11
CA LEU A 153 -20.75 6.72 -15.48
C LEU A 153 -21.78 7.85 -15.54
N ASP A 154 -22.28 8.29 -14.36
CA ASP A 154 -23.21 9.40 -14.25
C ASP A 154 -22.46 10.74 -14.05
N THR A 155 -23.08 11.82 -14.45
CA THR A 155 -22.56 13.18 -14.23
C THR A 155 -22.63 13.51 -12.75
N MET A 156 -21.54 13.99 -12.21
CA MET A 156 -21.49 14.55 -10.85
C MET A 156 -21.59 16.07 -10.94
N GLU A 157 -22.71 16.60 -10.50
CA GLU A 157 -22.95 18.06 -10.49
C GLU A 157 -22.66 18.65 -9.11
N GLN A 158 -22.29 19.94 -9.10
CA GLN A 158 -22.12 20.76 -7.88
C GLN A 158 -21.13 20.18 -6.86
N MET A 159 -19.97 19.71 -7.31
CA MET A 159 -18.91 19.22 -6.43
C MET A 159 -18.05 20.36 -5.93
N THR A 160 -17.74 20.34 -4.64
CA THR A 160 -16.81 21.30 -4.03
C THR A 160 -15.56 20.58 -3.54
N LEU A 161 -14.39 21.01 -4.02
CA LEU A 161 -13.09 20.60 -3.48
C LEU A 161 -12.63 21.62 -2.45
N GLU A 162 -12.52 21.20 -1.20
CA GLU A 162 -11.93 22.01 -0.14
C GLU A 162 -10.52 21.51 0.19
N MET A 163 -9.55 22.42 0.15
CA MET A 163 -8.17 22.16 0.54
C MET A 163 -7.81 23.05 1.73
N LYS A 164 -7.24 22.48 2.77
CA LYS A 164 -6.75 23.20 3.95
C LYS A 164 -5.28 22.87 4.20
N VAL A 165 -4.51 23.88 4.53
CA VAL A 165 -3.19 23.73 5.14
C VAL A 165 -3.39 23.95 6.65
N VAL A 166 -2.98 22.97 7.42
CA VAL A 166 -3.09 23.01 8.89
C VAL A 166 -1.70 22.78 9.49
N ASP A 167 -1.43 23.39 10.65
CA ASP A 167 -0.24 23.05 11.44
C ASP A 167 -0.46 21.77 12.26
N PHE A 168 0.58 21.35 12.99
CA PHE A 168 0.51 20.13 13.82
C PHE A 168 -0.44 20.24 15.02
N ASP A 169 -0.85 21.47 15.41
CA ASP A 169 -1.85 21.72 16.43
C ASP A 169 -3.28 21.75 15.86
N GLY A 170 -3.42 21.55 14.54
CA GLY A 170 -4.72 21.53 13.85
C GLY A 170 -5.25 22.91 13.45
N LYS A 171 -4.45 23.99 13.63
CA LYS A 171 -4.84 25.35 13.23
C LYS A 171 -4.74 25.51 11.72
N THR A 172 -5.79 26.02 11.10
CA THR A 172 -5.81 26.30 9.66
C THR A 172 -4.91 27.50 9.33
N LEU A 173 -3.86 27.26 8.53
CA LEU A 173 -2.93 28.27 8.03
C LEU A 173 -3.38 28.84 6.68
N GLY A 174 -4.12 28.08 5.90
CA GLY A 174 -4.64 28.48 4.61
C GLY A 174 -5.77 27.57 4.14
N LYS A 175 -6.66 28.12 3.31
CA LYS A 175 -7.80 27.40 2.74
C LYS A 175 -8.03 27.82 1.30
N LYS A 176 -8.31 26.85 0.44
CA LYS A 176 -8.76 27.07 -0.93
C LYS A 176 -10.02 26.23 -1.18
N ILE A 177 -11.03 26.85 -1.80
CA ILE A 177 -12.25 26.18 -2.25
C ILE A 177 -12.32 26.32 -3.76
N GLN A 178 -12.65 25.22 -4.43
CA GLN A 178 -12.90 25.20 -5.86
C GLN A 178 -14.23 24.45 -6.08
N VAL A 179 -15.14 25.09 -6.79
CA VAL A 179 -16.46 24.55 -7.18
C VAL A 179 -16.40 24.08 -8.61
#